data_388546b4fa02d82c06dca4e9d7c4c38d
#
_entry.id   388546b4fa02d82c06dca4e9d7c4c38d
#
_cell.length_a   1.000
_cell.length_b   1.000
_cell.length_c   1.000
_cell.angle_alpha   90.00
_cell.angle_beta   90.00
_cell.angle_gamma   90.00
#
_symmetry.space_group_name_H-M   'P 1'
#
loop_
_entity.id
_entity.type
_entity.pdbx_description
1 polymer ?
#
loop_
_entity_poly.entity_id
_entity_poly.type
_entity_poly.pdbx_seq_one_letter_code
_entity_poly.pdbx_strand_id
1 'polypeptide(L)'
;PKTSVYGGSVRARVSSQAWKHAMRVMFTEEMSGEVEIGKRTLRAIDLVADELAELLPGQDRKKLEKMSQDALKLAGITFKKSDKKDGEKSDNTSALLLIGKAQATALAKLAAENCKDDSAYEDALNENPTVDMVLFGRMVASAPSLNYDAAAQVAHSISTHTVQNEFDYFTAVDDCAPEDNAGAGHLGTV
;
A
#
# COMPACT_ATOMS: atom_id res chain seq x y z
N PRO A 1 -10.48 20.43 1.97
CA PRO A 1 -9.31 21.24 1.61
C PRO A 1 -8.32 21.29 2.76
N LYS A 2 -7.02 21.43 2.43
CA LYS A 2 -5.97 21.58 3.43
C LYS A 2 -5.44 23.01 3.40
N THR A 3 -5.17 23.55 4.59
CA THR A 3 -4.56 24.87 4.74
C THR A 3 -3.29 24.78 5.56
N SER A 4 -2.52 25.86 5.57
CA SER A 4 -1.33 26.05 6.37
C SER A 4 -1.21 27.52 6.73
N VAL A 5 -0.70 27.83 7.92
CA VAL A 5 -0.32 29.20 8.28
C VAL A 5 1.15 29.39 7.90
N TYR A 6 1.40 30.32 7.00
CA TYR A 6 2.75 30.66 6.56
C TYR A 6 2.88 32.17 6.35
N GLY A 7 3.90 32.78 6.97
CA GLY A 7 4.07 34.22 6.93
C GLY A 7 2.92 35.00 7.60
N GLY A 8 2.33 34.44 8.68
CA GLY A 8 1.22 35.06 9.42
C GLY A 8 -0.16 35.00 8.70
N SER A 9 -0.24 34.34 7.55
CA SER A 9 -1.48 34.25 6.75
C SER A 9 -1.88 32.79 6.50
N VAL A 10 -3.20 32.55 6.44
CA VAL A 10 -3.75 31.25 6.06
C VAL A 10 -3.63 31.09 4.54
N ARG A 11 -3.11 29.95 4.09
CA ARG A 11 -2.83 29.64 2.69
C ARG A 11 -3.38 28.27 2.33
N ALA A 12 -3.79 28.06 1.08
CA ALA A 12 -4.12 26.75 0.58
C ALA A 12 -2.87 25.86 0.52
N ARG A 13 -3.06 24.56 0.73
CA ARG A 13 -1.96 23.59 0.75
C ARG A 13 -2.30 22.32 0.01
N VAL A 14 -1.39 21.88 -0.84
CA VAL A 14 -1.35 20.50 -1.34
C VAL A 14 -0.29 19.73 -0.55
N SER A 15 -0.68 18.65 0.10
CA SER A 15 0.25 17.89 0.96
C SER A 15 1.25 17.09 0.14
N SER A 16 2.43 16.84 0.72
CA SER A 16 3.43 15.96 0.12
C SER A 16 2.89 14.55 -0.17
N GLN A 17 1.97 14.04 0.67
CA GLN A 17 1.32 12.74 0.43
C GLN A 17 0.45 12.76 -0.83
N ALA A 18 -0.27 13.86 -1.09
CA ALA A 18 -1.07 14.00 -2.31
C ALA A 18 -0.18 14.01 -3.55
N TRP A 19 0.94 14.75 -3.52
CA TRP A 19 1.92 14.74 -4.59
C TRP A 19 2.54 13.37 -4.82
N LYS A 20 3.00 12.69 -3.76
CA LYS A 20 3.56 11.34 -3.87
C LYS A 20 2.55 10.33 -4.44
N HIS A 21 1.27 10.46 -4.07
CA HIS A 21 0.21 9.62 -4.62
C HIS A 21 0.04 9.87 -6.13
N ALA A 22 -0.07 11.14 -6.54
CA ALA A 22 -0.20 11.50 -7.94
C ALA A 22 1.00 11.00 -8.79
N MET A 23 2.22 11.15 -8.26
CA MET A 23 3.43 10.63 -8.92
C MET A 23 3.38 9.10 -9.08
N ARG A 24 2.95 8.36 -8.07
CA ARG A 24 2.81 6.89 -8.16
C ARG A 24 1.78 6.47 -9.20
N VAL A 25 0.64 7.19 -9.27
CA VAL A 25 -0.37 6.95 -10.30
C VAL A 25 0.23 7.19 -11.69
N MET A 26 0.89 8.33 -11.88
CA MET A 26 1.56 8.66 -13.15
C MET A 26 2.61 7.60 -13.55
N PHE A 27 3.45 7.14 -12.61
CA PHE A 27 4.42 6.08 -12.90
C PHE A 27 3.74 4.78 -13.35
N THR A 28 2.59 4.45 -12.77
CA THR A 28 1.83 3.24 -13.14
C THR A 28 1.18 3.38 -14.52
N GLU A 29 0.65 4.55 -14.84
CA GLU A 29 -0.12 4.79 -16.07
C GLU A 29 0.78 5.10 -17.27
N GLU A 30 1.79 5.96 -17.08
CA GLU A 30 2.60 6.48 -18.20
C GLU A 30 3.92 5.73 -18.37
N MET A 31 4.47 5.12 -17.32
CA MET A 31 5.75 4.42 -17.34
C MET A 31 5.59 2.90 -17.18
N SER A 32 4.40 2.37 -17.46
CA SER A 32 4.13 0.94 -17.39
C SER A 32 5.06 0.15 -18.33
N GLY A 33 5.80 -0.81 -17.76
CA GLY A 33 6.78 -1.62 -18.49
C GLY A 33 8.20 -1.04 -18.53
N GLU A 34 8.40 0.23 -18.17
CA GLU A 34 9.73 0.84 -18.06
C GLU A 34 10.27 0.76 -16.62
N VAL A 35 9.38 0.90 -15.65
CA VAL A 35 9.74 0.84 -14.22
C VAL A 35 8.78 -0.06 -13.45
N GLU A 36 9.30 -0.75 -12.46
CA GLU A 36 8.49 -1.51 -11.52
C GLU A 36 8.04 -0.61 -10.38
N ILE A 37 6.72 -0.58 -10.14
CA ILE A 37 6.08 0.14 -9.05
C ILE A 37 5.53 -0.84 -8.03
N GLY A 38 5.82 -0.61 -6.75
CA GLY A 38 5.37 -1.46 -5.66
C GLY A 38 3.86 -1.42 -5.45
N LYS A 39 3.31 -2.54 -5.02
CA LYS A 39 1.91 -2.64 -4.58
C LYS A 39 1.82 -2.37 -3.08
N ARG A 40 1.03 -1.39 -2.68
CA ARG A 40 0.72 -1.12 -1.26
C ARG A 40 -0.56 -1.84 -0.90
N THR A 41 -0.46 -2.91 -0.12
CA THR A 41 -1.58 -3.83 0.12
C THR A 41 -1.57 -4.43 1.52
N LEU A 42 -2.74 -4.82 2.02
CA LEU A 42 -2.91 -5.72 3.16
C LEU A 42 -2.85 -7.20 2.73
N ARG A 43 -2.98 -7.46 1.41
CA ARG A 43 -3.07 -8.80 0.82
C ARG A 43 -1.72 -9.27 0.27
N ALA A 44 -0.64 -9.04 1.00
CA ALA A 44 0.70 -9.45 0.56
C ALA A 44 0.83 -10.98 0.42
N ILE A 45 0.04 -11.76 1.19
CA ILE A 45 -0.03 -13.22 1.06
C ILE A 45 -0.40 -13.62 -0.35
N ASP A 46 -1.43 -12.98 -0.94
CA ASP A 46 -1.93 -13.34 -2.26
C ASP A 46 -0.84 -13.13 -3.33
N LEU A 47 -0.09 -12.01 -3.22
CA LEU A 47 0.98 -11.71 -4.17
C LEU A 47 2.10 -12.77 -4.14
N VAL A 48 2.50 -13.20 -2.94
CA VAL A 48 3.52 -14.25 -2.81
C VAL A 48 2.97 -15.61 -3.21
N ALA A 49 1.68 -15.89 -2.93
CA ALA A 49 1.03 -17.15 -3.32
C ALA A 49 0.84 -17.26 -4.83
N ASP A 50 0.63 -16.16 -5.54
CA ASP A 50 0.56 -16.14 -6.99
C ASP A 50 1.91 -16.52 -7.60
N GLU A 51 3.02 -15.97 -7.10
CA GLU A 51 4.38 -16.34 -7.52
C GLU A 51 4.71 -17.80 -7.15
N LEU A 52 4.26 -18.28 -5.99
CA LEU A 52 4.40 -19.69 -5.59
C LEU A 52 3.62 -20.63 -6.51
N ALA A 53 2.46 -20.24 -7.00
CA ALA A 53 1.66 -21.04 -7.92
C ALA A 53 2.39 -21.26 -9.27
N GLU A 54 3.16 -20.28 -9.72
CA GLU A 54 4.02 -20.41 -10.90
C GLU A 54 5.18 -21.40 -10.66
N LEU A 55 5.77 -21.38 -9.46
CA LEU A 55 6.90 -22.26 -9.10
C LEU A 55 6.47 -23.70 -8.76
N LEU A 56 5.28 -23.88 -8.21
CA LEU A 56 4.75 -25.15 -7.73
C LEU A 56 3.37 -25.46 -8.39
N PRO A 57 3.34 -25.70 -9.70
CA PRO A 57 2.07 -25.93 -10.41
C PRO A 57 1.36 -27.17 -9.85
N GLY A 58 0.03 -27.04 -9.67
CA GLY A 58 -0.81 -28.14 -9.17
C GLY A 58 -0.93 -28.20 -7.64
N GLN A 59 -0.27 -27.34 -6.88
CA GLN A 59 -0.48 -27.26 -5.44
C GLN A 59 -1.81 -26.56 -5.12
N ASP A 60 -2.44 -26.99 -4.01
CA ASP A 60 -3.66 -26.36 -3.50
C ASP A 60 -3.40 -24.91 -3.06
N ARG A 61 -4.32 -24.00 -3.44
CA ARG A 61 -4.21 -22.55 -3.13
C ARG A 61 -4.04 -22.27 -1.64
N LYS A 62 -4.77 -22.96 -0.79
CA LYS A 62 -4.67 -22.79 0.67
C LYS A 62 -3.30 -23.17 1.22
N LYS A 63 -2.65 -24.18 0.61
CA LYS A 63 -1.30 -24.55 0.99
C LYS A 63 -0.30 -23.48 0.58
N LEU A 64 -0.44 -22.93 -0.63
CA LEU A 64 0.40 -21.82 -1.11
C LEU A 64 0.24 -20.57 -0.24
N GLU A 65 -0.99 -20.20 0.13
CA GLU A 65 -1.27 -19.08 1.04
C GLU A 65 -0.62 -19.28 2.41
N LYS A 66 -0.68 -20.50 2.96
CA LYS A 66 -0.01 -20.82 4.22
C LYS A 66 1.52 -20.68 4.12
N MET A 67 2.12 -21.20 3.04
CA MET A 67 3.57 -21.05 2.78
C MET A 67 3.94 -19.56 2.65
N SER A 68 3.14 -18.78 1.94
CA SER A 68 3.33 -17.33 1.79
C SER A 68 3.22 -16.59 3.12
N GLN A 69 2.25 -16.96 3.96
CA GLN A 69 2.08 -16.39 5.30
C GLN A 69 3.29 -16.71 6.19
N ASP A 70 3.78 -17.94 6.14
CA ASP A 70 4.94 -18.36 6.94
C ASP A 70 6.21 -17.64 6.45
N ALA A 71 6.42 -17.49 5.15
CA ALA A 71 7.51 -16.71 4.56
C ALA A 71 7.51 -15.24 5.01
N LEU A 72 6.34 -14.59 4.95
CA LEU A 72 6.19 -13.21 5.40
C LEU A 72 6.39 -13.06 6.92
N LYS A 73 6.00 -14.05 7.73
CA LYS A 73 6.30 -14.07 9.19
C LYS A 73 7.78 -14.16 9.47
N LEU A 74 8.51 -15.04 8.76
CA LEU A 74 9.96 -15.15 8.86
C LEU A 74 10.65 -13.83 8.50
N ALA A 75 10.12 -13.08 7.54
CA ALA A 75 10.55 -11.72 7.22
C ALA A 75 10.09 -10.64 8.23
N GLY A 76 9.49 -11.00 9.36
CA GLY A 76 9.08 -10.06 10.41
C GLY A 76 7.72 -9.37 10.20
N ILE A 77 6.94 -9.76 9.22
CA ILE A 77 5.61 -9.18 8.97
C ILE A 77 4.57 -9.76 9.93
N THR A 78 3.80 -8.89 10.57
CA THR A 78 2.74 -9.29 11.49
C THR A 78 1.37 -9.30 10.81
N PHE A 79 0.49 -10.17 11.29
CA PHE A 79 -0.86 -10.37 10.75
C PHE A 79 -1.92 -10.04 11.78
N LYS A 80 -3.07 -9.52 11.34
CA LYS A 80 -4.24 -9.35 12.21
C LYS A 80 -4.82 -10.73 12.50
N LYS A 81 -5.21 -10.96 13.76
CA LYS A 81 -6.09 -12.10 14.10
C LYS A 81 -7.45 -11.82 13.46
N SER A 82 -7.89 -12.69 12.56
CA SER A 82 -9.21 -12.59 11.95
C SER A 82 -10.27 -12.79 13.03
N ASP A 83 -11.03 -11.74 13.36
CA ASP A 83 -12.29 -11.92 14.08
C ASP A 83 -13.27 -12.59 13.13
N LYS A 84 -13.71 -13.79 13.49
CA LYS A 84 -14.64 -14.64 12.74
C LYS A 84 -16.03 -13.97 12.70
N LYS A 85 -16.30 -13.09 11.75
CA LYS A 85 -17.66 -12.59 11.53
C LYS A 85 -18.24 -12.82 10.14
N ASP A 86 -17.41 -13.02 9.11
CA ASP A 86 -17.89 -13.37 7.77
C ASP A 86 -16.96 -14.39 7.14
N GLY A 87 -17.49 -15.54 6.78
CA GLY A 87 -16.90 -16.79 6.35
C GLY A 87 -15.70 -16.83 5.39
N GLU A 88 -15.05 -15.72 5.06
CA GLU A 88 -13.80 -15.64 4.32
C GLU A 88 -12.63 -15.29 5.24
N LYS A 89 -11.77 -16.27 5.47
CA LYS A 89 -10.48 -16.07 6.12
C LYS A 89 -9.50 -15.44 5.13
N SER A 90 -9.42 -14.13 5.04
CA SER A 90 -8.22 -13.51 4.50
C SER A 90 -7.34 -13.09 5.66
N ASP A 91 -6.23 -13.76 5.89
CA ASP A 91 -5.22 -13.35 6.84
C ASP A 91 -4.47 -12.12 6.28
N ASN A 92 -5.03 -10.94 6.49
CA ASN A 92 -4.43 -9.68 6.06
C ASN A 92 -3.26 -9.31 6.97
N THR A 93 -2.25 -8.65 6.41
CA THR A 93 -1.17 -8.04 7.19
C THR A 93 -1.74 -7.01 8.17
N SER A 94 -1.09 -6.81 9.32
CA SER A 94 -1.55 -5.87 10.35
C SER A 94 -1.56 -4.41 9.86
N ALA A 95 -0.70 -4.09 8.89
CA ALA A 95 -0.59 -2.79 8.25
C ALA A 95 -0.36 -2.97 6.73
N LEU A 96 -0.58 -1.91 5.96
CA LEU A 96 -0.26 -1.89 4.54
C LEU A 96 1.23 -2.12 4.33
N LEU A 97 1.58 -3.14 3.56
CA LEU A 97 2.94 -3.41 3.12
C LEU A 97 3.13 -2.90 1.68
N LEU A 98 4.22 -2.20 1.43
CA LEU A 98 4.69 -1.88 0.08
C LEU A 98 5.67 -2.97 -0.35
N ILE A 99 5.33 -3.69 -1.41
CA ILE A 99 6.10 -4.83 -1.93
C ILE A 99 6.14 -4.80 -3.46
N GLY A 100 7.32 -5.08 -4.04
CA GLY A 100 7.51 -5.24 -5.48
C GLY A 100 7.31 -6.70 -5.93
N LYS A 101 7.14 -6.91 -7.23
CA LYS A 101 7.03 -8.24 -7.81
C LYS A 101 8.32 -9.04 -7.60
N ALA A 102 9.49 -8.43 -7.84
CA ALA A 102 10.78 -9.08 -7.63
C ALA A 102 10.94 -9.59 -6.18
N GLN A 103 10.50 -8.81 -5.19
CA GLN A 103 10.52 -9.18 -3.78
C GLN A 103 9.56 -10.34 -3.48
N ALA A 104 8.34 -10.30 -4.04
CA ALA A 104 7.37 -11.39 -3.91
C ALA A 104 7.90 -12.69 -4.52
N THR A 105 8.52 -12.61 -5.69
CA THR A 105 9.17 -13.76 -6.36
C THR A 105 10.34 -14.32 -5.52
N ALA A 106 11.16 -13.46 -4.91
CA ALA A 106 12.26 -13.90 -4.05
C ALA A 106 11.75 -14.64 -2.80
N LEU A 107 10.73 -14.11 -2.13
CA LEU A 107 10.07 -14.79 -1.01
C LEU A 107 9.46 -16.13 -1.42
N ALA A 108 8.82 -16.19 -2.59
CA ALA A 108 8.22 -17.42 -3.12
C ALA A 108 9.29 -18.50 -3.38
N LYS A 109 10.46 -18.14 -3.93
CA LYS A 109 11.57 -19.07 -4.13
C LYS A 109 12.07 -19.64 -2.83
N LEU A 110 12.36 -18.80 -1.83
CA LEU A 110 12.80 -19.25 -0.50
C LEU A 110 11.77 -20.18 0.16
N ALA A 111 10.48 -19.86 0.03
CA ALA A 111 9.40 -20.69 0.57
C ALA A 111 9.29 -22.04 -0.17
N ALA A 112 9.44 -22.07 -1.50
CA ALA A 112 9.43 -23.31 -2.28
C ALA A 112 10.60 -24.23 -1.92
N GLU A 113 11.77 -23.66 -1.61
CA GLU A 113 12.98 -24.37 -1.15
C GLU A 113 12.93 -24.78 0.33
N ASN A 114 11.86 -24.42 1.06
CA ASN A 114 11.73 -24.61 2.52
C ASN A 114 12.91 -24.01 3.32
N CYS A 115 13.42 -22.85 2.88
CA CYS A 115 14.44 -22.12 3.63
C CYS A 115 13.97 -21.86 5.06
N LYS A 116 14.87 -21.97 6.05
CA LYS A 116 14.59 -21.75 7.49
C LYS A 116 15.37 -20.57 8.06
N ASP A 117 16.05 -19.84 7.21
CA ASP A 117 16.84 -18.68 7.60
C ASP A 117 16.01 -17.41 7.52
N ASP A 118 15.64 -16.87 8.67
CA ASP A 118 14.83 -15.65 8.78
C ASP A 118 15.53 -14.47 8.09
N SER A 119 16.85 -14.39 8.16
CA SER A 119 17.61 -13.31 7.54
C SER A 119 17.50 -13.33 6.01
N ALA A 120 17.43 -14.51 5.39
CA ALA A 120 17.24 -14.61 3.94
C ALA A 120 15.89 -14.05 3.50
N TYR A 121 14.83 -14.23 4.29
CA TYR A 121 13.52 -13.67 4.00
C TYR A 121 13.48 -12.14 4.23
N GLU A 122 14.19 -11.64 5.23
CA GLU A 122 14.36 -10.21 5.46
C GLU A 122 15.12 -9.55 4.31
N ASP A 123 16.24 -10.15 3.87
CA ASP A 123 17.02 -9.69 2.74
C ASP A 123 16.21 -9.70 1.44
N ALA A 124 15.40 -10.74 1.20
CA ALA A 124 14.51 -10.82 0.04
C ALA A 124 13.49 -9.67 -0.04
N LEU A 125 13.06 -9.12 1.11
CA LEU A 125 12.22 -7.93 1.15
C LEU A 125 13.01 -6.62 1.04
N ASN A 126 14.28 -6.59 1.39
CA ASN A 126 15.13 -5.41 1.31
C ASN A 126 15.81 -5.25 -0.04
N GLU A 127 16.08 -6.35 -0.73
CA GLU A 127 16.68 -6.34 -2.05
C GLU A 127 15.66 -5.97 -3.14
N ASN A 128 16.18 -5.49 -4.27
CA ASN A 128 15.40 -5.12 -5.45
C ASN A 128 14.20 -4.19 -5.13
N PRO A 129 14.43 -3.04 -4.47
CA PRO A 129 13.37 -2.11 -4.18
C PRO A 129 12.79 -1.51 -5.46
N THR A 130 11.48 -1.30 -5.47
CA THR A 130 10.79 -0.63 -6.58
C THR A 130 11.12 0.87 -6.63
N VAL A 131 10.93 1.51 -7.78
CA VAL A 131 11.27 2.94 -7.99
C VAL A 131 10.59 3.83 -6.96
N ASP A 132 9.31 3.60 -6.68
CA ASP A 132 8.56 4.37 -5.69
C ASP A 132 9.03 4.10 -4.24
N MET A 133 9.56 2.91 -3.97
CA MET A 133 10.19 2.58 -2.68
C MET A 133 11.52 3.34 -2.50
N VAL A 134 12.35 3.37 -3.53
CA VAL A 134 13.62 4.13 -3.52
C VAL A 134 13.34 5.63 -3.36
N LEU A 135 12.40 6.18 -4.14
CA LEU A 135 12.11 7.61 -4.11
C LEU A 135 11.42 8.06 -2.81
N PHE A 136 10.44 7.31 -2.34
CA PHE A 136 9.53 7.79 -1.28
C PHE A 136 9.67 7.05 0.05
N GLY A 137 10.49 6.03 0.09
CA GLY A 137 10.73 5.22 1.27
C GLY A 137 9.64 4.18 1.54
N ARG A 138 9.98 3.23 2.40
CA ARG A 138 9.05 2.24 2.98
C ARG A 138 9.17 2.27 4.50
N MET A 139 8.04 2.31 5.18
CA MET A 139 7.98 2.16 6.64
C MET A 139 7.16 0.90 6.98
N VAL A 140 7.76 0.01 7.76
CA VAL A 140 7.16 -1.21 8.30
C VAL A 140 7.25 -1.14 9.81
N ALA A 141 6.15 -0.75 10.48
CA ALA A 141 6.16 -0.50 11.92
C ALA A 141 6.48 -1.76 12.75
N SER A 142 6.11 -2.95 12.26
CA SER A 142 6.36 -4.23 12.94
C SER A 142 7.78 -4.76 12.75
N ALA A 143 8.50 -4.29 11.72
CA ALA A 143 9.84 -4.75 11.37
C ALA A 143 10.69 -3.54 10.89
N PRO A 144 11.29 -2.78 11.82
CA PRO A 144 12.08 -1.58 11.48
C PRO A 144 13.27 -1.85 10.55
N SER A 145 13.82 -3.04 10.55
CA SER A 145 14.90 -3.48 9.64
C SER A 145 14.47 -3.51 8.17
N LEU A 146 13.16 -3.58 7.92
CA LEU A 146 12.57 -3.49 6.58
C LEU A 146 12.28 -2.05 6.15
N ASN A 147 12.57 -1.04 6.97
CA ASN A 147 12.40 0.36 6.58
C ASN A 147 13.40 0.73 5.48
N TYR A 148 12.93 1.53 4.55
CA TYR A 148 13.75 2.03 3.45
C TYR A 148 13.71 3.56 3.45
N ASP A 149 14.89 4.19 3.51
CA ASP A 149 15.00 5.64 3.52
C ASP A 149 14.71 6.22 2.14
N ALA A 150 13.94 7.31 2.11
CA ALA A 150 13.56 7.97 0.88
C ALA A 150 14.75 8.72 0.27
N ALA A 151 15.05 8.49 -1.00
CA ALA A 151 16.03 9.24 -1.75
C ALA A 151 15.53 10.64 -2.18
N ALA A 152 14.21 10.87 -2.18
CA ALA A 152 13.60 12.14 -2.57
C ALA A 152 12.78 12.74 -1.43
N GLN A 153 12.96 14.03 -1.22
CA GLN A 153 12.12 14.82 -0.32
C GLN A 153 11.10 15.61 -1.12
N VAL A 154 9.81 15.38 -0.83
CA VAL A 154 8.70 16.09 -1.47
C VAL A 154 8.08 17.05 -0.47
N ALA A 155 8.16 18.34 -0.75
CA ALA A 155 7.58 19.38 0.10
C ALA A 155 6.07 19.51 -0.09
N HIS A 156 5.39 20.12 0.89
CA HIS A 156 4.02 20.62 0.68
C HIS A 156 4.07 21.84 -0.27
N SER A 157 3.12 21.95 -1.18
CA SER A 157 2.88 23.17 -1.95
C SER A 157 1.98 24.09 -1.16
N ILE A 158 2.32 25.36 -1.08
CA ILE A 158 1.57 26.38 -0.35
C ILE A 158 1.27 27.51 -1.33
N SER A 159 0.00 28.02 -1.31
CA SER A 159 -0.39 29.13 -2.18
C SER A 159 0.41 30.41 -1.88
N THR A 160 0.63 31.22 -2.91
CA THR A 160 1.28 32.53 -2.75
C THR A 160 0.35 33.59 -2.21
N HIS A 161 -0.97 33.38 -2.30
CA HIS A 161 -2.03 34.25 -1.81
C HIS A 161 -2.64 33.72 -0.51
N THR A 162 -3.25 34.61 0.27
CA THR A 162 -4.08 34.26 1.42
C THR A 162 -5.40 33.69 0.97
N VAL A 163 -5.92 32.70 1.71
CA VAL A 163 -7.24 32.10 1.47
C VAL A 163 -8.12 32.23 2.70
N GLN A 164 -9.42 32.31 2.47
CA GLN A 164 -10.45 32.12 3.49
C GLN A 164 -11.20 30.83 3.12
N ASN A 165 -11.37 29.95 4.10
CA ASN A 165 -12.14 28.74 3.87
C ASN A 165 -13.62 29.06 3.79
N GLU A 166 -14.23 28.72 2.68
CA GLU A 166 -15.68 28.67 2.55
C GLU A 166 -16.09 27.19 2.56
N PHE A 167 -17.20 26.91 3.24
CA PHE A 167 -17.69 25.54 3.36
C PHE A 167 -18.98 25.43 2.55
N ASP A 168 -18.97 24.55 1.57
CA ASP A 168 -20.14 24.15 0.83
C ASP A 168 -20.51 22.71 1.18
N TYR A 169 -21.81 22.48 1.33
CA TYR A 169 -22.35 21.16 1.65
C TYR A 169 -22.87 20.51 0.38
N PHE A 170 -22.33 19.38 0.04
CA PHE A 170 -22.79 18.60 -1.11
C PHE A 170 -23.07 17.14 -0.75
N THR A 171 -24.07 16.58 -1.40
CA THR A 171 -24.40 15.15 -1.32
C THR A 171 -24.37 14.55 -2.71
N ALA A 172 -23.93 13.30 -2.81
CA ALA A 172 -24.18 12.49 -4.00
C ALA A 172 -25.57 11.87 -3.91
N VAL A 173 -26.33 11.91 -5.00
CA VAL A 173 -27.61 11.23 -5.13
C VAL A 173 -27.39 9.94 -5.91
N ASP A 174 -27.94 8.84 -5.44
CA ASP A 174 -27.94 7.58 -6.16
C ASP A 174 -29.19 7.55 -7.08
N ASP A 175 -28.97 7.70 -8.39
CA ASP A 175 -30.03 7.74 -9.39
C ASP A 175 -30.78 6.40 -9.55
N CYS A 176 -30.25 5.32 -8.97
CA CYS A 176 -30.83 3.98 -9.01
C CYS A 176 -31.43 3.53 -7.67
N ALA A 177 -31.28 4.32 -6.61
CA ALA A 177 -31.84 3.99 -5.30
C ALA A 177 -33.34 4.28 -5.24
N PRO A 178 -34.12 3.53 -4.41
CA PRO A 178 -35.50 3.87 -4.11
C PRO A 178 -35.63 5.29 -3.54
N GLU A 179 -36.75 5.99 -3.84
CA GLU A 179 -36.98 7.40 -3.46
C GLU A 179 -36.86 7.69 -1.95
N ASP A 180 -37.09 6.68 -1.11
CA ASP A 180 -36.98 6.77 0.35
C ASP A 180 -35.51 6.63 0.88
N ASN A 181 -34.56 6.30 0.01
CA ASN A 181 -33.15 6.11 0.36
C ASN A 181 -32.17 6.65 -0.70
N ALA A 182 -32.59 7.69 -1.43
CA ALA A 182 -31.77 8.27 -2.50
C ALA A 182 -30.55 9.09 -2.03
N GLY A 183 -30.42 9.32 -0.73
CA GLY A 183 -29.26 9.97 -0.12
C GLY A 183 -28.09 9.01 0.02
N ALA A 184 -27.32 8.79 -1.03
CA ALA A 184 -26.09 8.00 -0.95
C ALA A 184 -25.03 8.78 -0.19
N GLY A 185 -24.64 8.26 0.93
CA GLY A 185 -23.78 8.73 1.96
C GLY A 185 -22.38 9.26 1.64
N HIS A 186 -22.24 10.20 0.70
CA HIS A 186 -21.04 11.02 0.64
C HIS A 186 -21.42 12.47 0.99
N LEU A 187 -21.21 12.80 2.26
CA LEU A 187 -21.27 14.16 2.76
C LEU A 187 -19.86 14.74 2.69
N GLY A 188 -19.67 15.81 1.94
CA GLY A 188 -18.41 16.53 1.87
C GLY A 188 -18.61 18.01 2.11
N THR A 189 -17.59 18.69 2.62
CA THR A 189 -17.46 20.14 2.66
C THR A 189 -16.25 20.53 1.83
N VAL A 190 -16.41 21.50 0.97
CA VAL A 190 -15.33 22.06 0.15
C VAL A 190 -14.70 23.25 0.86
#